data_4179e9324bb9aac96d78d4ab0ea53bd2
#
_entry.id   4179e9324bb9aac96d78d4ab0ea53bd2
#
_cell.length_a   1.000
_cell.length_b   1.000
_cell.length_c   1.000
_cell.angle_alpha   90.00
_cell.angle_beta   90.00
_cell.angle_gamma   90.00
#
_symmetry.space_group_name_H-M   'P 1'
#
loop_
_entity.id
_entity.type
_entity.pdbx_description
1 polymer ?
#
loop_
_entity_poly.entity_id
_entity_poly.type
_entity_poly.pdbx_seq_one_letter_code
_entity_poly.pdbx_strand_id
1 'polypeptide(L)'
;MTKRYYIAYGSNLNIDQMSYRCPGARVVGTSKIPDFQLLFKGSKSGAYLTIEPKKGAKVPVAVWEVTADDELSLDRYEGYPNFYYKTEVEIPVIGISDRRVRKLKAFIYIMHEEREIGVPSQRYVDVCLDGYEAFGFDENYLYEALNISLEDAGMTATKVCPHCGKTYTGHPALSRKDNATPICPDCGTLEALEAAGIPKEKQKKVLEIIREKLAEKPCK
;
A
#
# COMPACT_ATOMS: atom_id res chain seq x y z
N MET A 1 15.89 16.89 -25.96
CA MET A 1 16.10 15.81 -24.96
C MET A 1 14.84 14.99 -24.85
N THR A 2 14.92 13.67 -24.99
CA THR A 2 13.77 12.77 -24.83
C THR A 2 13.35 12.77 -23.37
N LYS A 3 12.07 13.07 -23.12
CA LYS A 3 11.49 13.01 -21.77
C LYS A 3 11.48 11.56 -21.26
N ARG A 4 11.93 11.34 -20.04
CA ARG A 4 11.88 10.06 -19.34
C ARG A 4 10.85 10.17 -18.22
N TYR A 5 10.08 9.11 -18.03
CA TYR A 5 9.06 9.05 -16.98
C TYR A 5 9.35 7.91 -16.02
N TYR A 6 9.26 8.20 -14.73
CA TYR A 6 9.51 7.29 -13.62
C TYR A 6 8.23 7.08 -12.80
N ILE A 7 7.95 5.85 -12.42
CA ILE A 7 6.81 5.47 -11.58
C ILE A 7 7.27 5.22 -10.16
N ALA A 8 6.73 5.99 -9.21
CA ALA A 8 6.96 5.85 -7.78
C ALA A 8 5.71 5.29 -7.08
N TYR A 9 5.91 4.36 -6.14
CA TYR A 9 4.86 3.75 -5.31
C TYR A 9 5.28 3.64 -3.82
N GLY A 10 6.51 3.95 -3.46
CA GLY A 10 7.09 3.88 -2.12
C GLY A 10 7.66 5.22 -1.66
N SER A 11 8.81 5.22 -1.01
CA SER A 11 9.43 6.43 -0.43
C SER A 11 9.68 7.57 -1.43
N ASN A 12 9.76 7.28 -2.73
CA ASN A 12 9.87 8.28 -3.78
C ASN A 12 8.53 8.99 -4.10
N LEU A 13 7.45 8.68 -3.39
CA LEU A 13 6.25 9.51 -3.31
C LEU A 13 6.44 10.71 -2.39
N ASN A 14 7.34 10.64 -1.41
CA ASN A 14 7.66 11.76 -0.54
C ASN A 14 8.36 12.87 -1.35
N ILE A 15 7.68 14.02 -1.46
CA ILE A 15 8.09 15.11 -2.35
C ILE A 15 9.45 15.69 -1.92
N ASP A 16 9.68 15.84 -0.62
CA ASP A 16 10.93 16.41 -0.10
C ASP A 16 12.11 15.49 -0.40
N GLN A 17 11.94 14.18 -0.16
CA GLN A 17 12.98 13.21 -0.50
C GLN A 17 13.25 13.14 -1.99
N MET A 18 12.21 13.20 -2.81
CA MET A 18 12.36 13.16 -4.26
C MET A 18 13.05 14.43 -4.77
N SER A 19 12.73 15.61 -4.24
CA SER A 19 13.38 16.87 -4.57
C SER A 19 14.87 16.89 -4.23
N TYR A 20 15.25 16.23 -3.13
CA TYR A 20 16.65 16.09 -2.74
C TYR A 20 17.42 15.10 -3.63
N ARG A 21 16.81 13.93 -3.96
CA ARG A 21 17.44 12.89 -4.79
C ARG A 21 17.53 13.27 -6.26
N CYS A 22 16.49 13.92 -6.75
CA CYS A 22 16.24 14.19 -8.16
C CYS A 22 15.79 15.65 -8.34
N PRO A 23 16.71 16.61 -8.24
CA PRO A 23 16.36 18.03 -8.30
C PRO A 23 15.71 18.47 -9.61
N GLY A 24 15.93 17.72 -10.70
CA GLY A 24 15.33 17.97 -12.01
C GLY A 24 13.93 17.33 -12.20
N ALA A 25 13.50 16.47 -11.25
CA ALA A 25 12.26 15.73 -11.36
C ALA A 25 11.02 16.64 -11.20
N ARG A 26 9.97 16.32 -11.93
CA ARG A 26 8.68 17.02 -11.86
C ARG A 26 7.53 16.03 -11.84
N VAL A 27 6.58 16.23 -10.96
CA VAL A 27 5.35 15.42 -10.94
C VAL A 27 4.54 15.67 -12.20
N VAL A 28 4.19 14.62 -12.92
CA VAL A 28 3.36 14.65 -14.13
C VAL A 28 1.91 14.32 -13.80
N GLY A 29 1.70 13.32 -13.01
CA GLY A 29 0.35 12.86 -12.67
C GLY A 29 0.35 11.63 -11.78
N THR A 30 -0.83 11.04 -11.63
CA THR A 30 -1.06 9.83 -10.85
C THR A 30 -1.71 8.74 -11.71
N SER A 31 -1.56 7.49 -11.25
CA SER A 31 -2.16 6.32 -11.89
C SER A 31 -2.40 5.21 -10.86
N LYS A 32 -2.92 4.08 -11.34
CA LYS A 32 -2.96 2.81 -10.60
C LYS A 32 -2.43 1.71 -11.51
N ILE A 33 -1.50 0.90 -11.00
CA ILE A 33 -1.02 -0.29 -11.70
C ILE A 33 -1.99 -1.44 -11.35
N PRO A 34 -2.71 -1.99 -12.35
CA PRO A 34 -3.63 -3.09 -12.11
C PRO A 34 -2.89 -4.41 -11.92
N ASP A 35 -3.54 -5.35 -11.24
CA ASP A 35 -3.08 -6.73 -11.01
C ASP A 35 -1.72 -6.83 -10.29
N PHE A 36 -1.40 -5.84 -9.44
CA PHE A 36 -0.26 -5.84 -8.54
C PHE A 36 -0.68 -5.48 -7.12
N GLN A 37 0.05 -5.98 -6.13
CA GLN A 37 -0.04 -5.62 -4.72
C GLN A 37 1.25 -5.01 -4.21
N LEU A 38 1.18 -4.20 -3.15
CA LEU A 38 2.32 -3.75 -2.39
C LEU A 38 2.76 -4.81 -1.39
N LEU A 39 4.08 -4.96 -1.23
CA LEU A 39 4.71 -5.79 -0.21
C LEU A 39 5.93 -5.06 0.37
N PHE A 40 6.23 -5.31 1.63
CA PHE A 40 7.54 -4.97 2.20
C PHE A 40 8.44 -6.19 2.13
N LYS A 41 9.52 -6.07 1.36
CA LYS A 41 10.52 -7.13 1.17
C LYS A 41 11.92 -6.55 1.30
N GLY A 42 12.92 -7.39 1.45
CA GLY A 42 14.25 -6.82 1.54
C GLY A 42 15.35 -7.76 1.93
N SER A 43 16.19 -7.30 2.85
CA SER A 43 17.35 -7.99 3.37
C SER A 43 17.28 -8.05 4.89
N LYS A 44 18.28 -8.71 5.50
CA LYS A 44 18.43 -8.76 6.97
C LYS A 44 18.56 -7.37 7.63
N SER A 45 18.92 -6.34 6.86
CA SER A 45 19.13 -4.97 7.34
C SER A 45 17.95 -4.02 7.14
N GLY A 46 16.87 -4.45 6.47
CA GLY A 46 15.68 -3.63 6.27
C GLY A 46 14.75 -4.16 5.20
N ALA A 47 13.48 -3.84 5.33
CA ALA A 47 12.45 -4.13 4.35
C ALA A 47 11.92 -2.83 3.73
N TYR A 48 11.71 -2.86 2.43
CA TYR A 48 11.28 -1.74 1.62
C TYR A 48 10.14 -2.14 0.70
N LEU A 49 9.36 -1.19 0.22
CA LEU A 49 8.23 -1.45 -0.66
C LEU A 49 8.68 -1.98 -2.02
N THR A 50 7.97 -2.98 -2.47
CA THR A 50 7.98 -3.50 -3.83
C THR A 50 6.56 -3.81 -4.27
N ILE A 51 6.39 -4.17 -5.54
CA ILE A 51 5.11 -4.65 -6.07
C ILE A 51 5.29 -6.04 -6.65
N GLU A 52 4.29 -6.89 -6.46
CA GLU A 52 4.23 -8.22 -7.06
C GLU A 52 2.87 -8.49 -7.72
N PRO A 53 2.81 -9.38 -8.73
CA PRO A 53 1.57 -9.72 -9.38
C PRO A 53 0.53 -10.27 -8.41
N LYS A 54 -0.66 -9.67 -8.42
CA LYS A 54 -1.84 -10.17 -7.70
C LYS A 54 -3.10 -9.78 -8.45
N LYS A 55 -3.72 -10.75 -9.10
CA LYS A 55 -4.94 -10.54 -9.90
C LYS A 55 -6.02 -9.79 -9.12
N GLY A 56 -6.54 -8.74 -9.71
CA GLY A 56 -7.60 -7.90 -9.14
C GLY A 56 -7.14 -6.83 -8.15
N ALA A 57 -5.91 -6.90 -7.64
CA ALA A 57 -5.34 -5.84 -6.81
C ALA A 57 -4.90 -4.64 -7.67
N LYS A 58 -4.62 -3.51 -7.02
CA LYS A 58 -4.16 -2.28 -7.69
C LYS A 58 -3.21 -1.54 -6.77
N VAL A 59 -2.17 -0.93 -7.35
CA VAL A 59 -1.21 -0.11 -6.61
C VAL A 59 -1.29 1.33 -7.07
N PRO A 60 -1.59 2.30 -6.18
CA PRO A 60 -1.54 3.72 -6.54
C PRO A 60 -0.11 4.17 -6.75
N VAL A 61 0.11 5.01 -7.77
CA VAL A 61 1.44 5.46 -8.17
C VAL A 61 1.44 6.92 -8.60
N ALA A 62 2.56 7.62 -8.36
CA ALA A 62 2.83 8.89 -8.99
C ALA A 62 3.82 8.71 -10.14
N VAL A 63 3.68 9.54 -11.16
CA VAL A 63 4.56 9.56 -12.33
C VAL A 63 5.34 10.86 -12.34
N TRP A 64 6.66 10.72 -12.41
CA TRP A 64 7.61 11.83 -12.46
C TRP A 64 8.24 11.92 -13.85
N GLU A 65 8.36 13.13 -14.40
CA GLU A 65 9.28 13.43 -15.49
C GLU A 65 10.67 13.62 -14.86
N VAL A 66 11.67 12.90 -15.36
CA VAL A 66 13.03 12.90 -14.79
C VAL A 66 14.06 13.20 -15.88
N THR A 67 15.18 13.79 -15.50
CA THR A 67 16.35 13.97 -16.35
C THR A 67 17.20 12.69 -16.37
N ALA A 68 18.20 12.63 -17.24
CA ALA A 68 19.16 11.52 -17.25
C ALA A 68 19.99 11.46 -15.95
N ASP A 69 20.33 12.59 -15.37
CA ASP A 69 21.08 12.67 -14.11
C ASP A 69 20.20 12.21 -12.93
N ASP A 70 18.92 12.56 -12.93
CA ASP A 70 17.95 12.05 -11.94
C ASP A 70 17.80 10.53 -12.03
N GLU A 71 17.72 9.97 -13.26
CA GLU A 71 17.65 8.52 -13.45
C GLU A 71 18.90 7.82 -12.90
N LEU A 72 20.10 8.38 -13.11
CA LEU A 72 21.34 7.84 -12.52
C LEU A 72 21.33 7.92 -10.98
N SER A 73 20.74 8.96 -10.43
CA SER A 73 20.57 9.10 -8.97
C SER A 73 19.60 8.07 -8.42
N LEU A 74 18.48 7.80 -9.12
CA LEU A 74 17.54 6.75 -8.79
C LEU A 74 18.19 5.37 -8.89
N ASP A 75 18.94 5.07 -9.95
CA ASP A 75 19.65 3.79 -10.12
C ASP A 75 20.55 3.49 -8.91
N ARG A 76 21.28 4.50 -8.42
CA ARG A 76 22.12 4.37 -7.22
C ARG A 76 21.29 4.14 -5.96
N TYR A 77 20.22 4.92 -5.79
CA TYR A 77 19.36 4.86 -4.61
C TYR A 77 18.65 3.50 -4.50
N GLU A 78 18.13 2.99 -5.62
CA GLU A 78 17.41 1.72 -5.69
C GLU A 78 18.36 0.50 -5.69
N GLY A 79 19.67 0.72 -5.79
CA GLY A 79 20.67 -0.35 -5.88
C GLY A 79 20.53 -1.18 -7.17
N TYR A 80 20.11 -0.53 -8.25
CA TYR A 80 19.98 -1.16 -9.56
C TYR A 80 21.37 -1.60 -10.10
N PRO A 81 21.49 -2.78 -10.71
CA PRO A 81 20.43 -3.77 -10.96
C PRO A 81 20.28 -4.85 -9.88
N ASN A 82 21.06 -4.80 -8.79
CA ASN A 82 21.24 -5.91 -7.85
C ASN A 82 20.16 -6.03 -6.77
N PHE A 83 19.56 -4.91 -6.36
CA PHE A 83 18.51 -4.89 -5.33
C PHE A 83 17.13 -4.73 -5.95
N TYR A 84 16.98 -3.77 -6.85
CA TYR A 84 15.82 -3.61 -7.72
C TYR A 84 16.25 -3.79 -9.18
N TYR A 85 15.41 -4.40 -9.99
CA TYR A 85 15.51 -4.32 -11.43
C TYR A 85 14.62 -3.21 -11.97
N LYS A 86 14.90 -2.77 -13.19
CA LYS A 86 14.17 -1.70 -13.86
C LYS A 86 13.45 -2.26 -15.08
N THR A 87 12.15 -1.98 -15.20
CA THR A 87 11.35 -2.37 -16.36
C THR A 87 10.51 -1.20 -16.86
N GLU A 88 10.04 -1.27 -18.08
CA GLU A 88 9.19 -0.24 -18.68
C GLU A 88 7.77 -0.75 -18.81
N VAL A 89 6.81 0.08 -18.45
CA VAL A 89 5.39 -0.19 -18.57
C VAL A 89 4.67 0.99 -19.21
N GLU A 90 3.58 0.71 -19.90
CA GLU A 90 2.71 1.74 -20.47
C GLU A 90 1.43 1.81 -19.64
N ILE A 91 1.18 2.97 -19.00
CA ILE A 91 0.04 3.16 -18.11
C ILE A 91 -0.74 4.43 -18.45
N PRO A 92 -2.07 4.46 -18.21
CA PRO A 92 -2.84 5.69 -18.28
C PRO A 92 -2.52 6.57 -17.08
N VAL A 93 -2.10 7.81 -17.31
CA VAL A 93 -1.72 8.78 -16.29
C VAL A 93 -2.71 9.95 -16.29
N ILE A 94 -3.27 10.27 -15.14
CA ILE A 94 -4.11 11.45 -14.92
C ILE A 94 -3.19 12.62 -14.57
N GLY A 95 -3.10 13.61 -15.45
CA GLY A 95 -2.27 14.79 -15.26
C GLY A 95 -2.68 15.59 -14.02
N ILE A 96 -1.70 16.04 -13.22
CA ILE A 96 -1.97 16.83 -12.01
C ILE A 96 -2.58 18.19 -12.36
N SER A 97 -2.04 18.86 -13.33
CA SER A 97 -2.43 20.24 -13.66
C SER A 97 -3.69 20.35 -14.51
N ASP A 98 -3.91 19.42 -15.46
CA ASP A 98 -4.98 19.52 -16.46
C ASP A 98 -6.05 18.41 -16.36
N ARG A 99 -5.84 17.44 -15.45
CA ARG A 99 -6.71 16.30 -15.21
C ARG A 99 -6.97 15.42 -16.44
N ARG A 100 -6.19 15.59 -17.51
CA ARG A 100 -6.32 14.78 -18.73
C ARG A 100 -5.61 13.45 -18.56
N VAL A 101 -6.22 12.40 -19.12
CA VAL A 101 -5.62 11.07 -19.16
C VAL A 101 -4.72 10.96 -20.39
N ARG A 102 -3.48 10.53 -20.18
CA ARG A 102 -2.51 10.25 -21.26
C ARG A 102 -1.88 8.90 -21.02
N LYS A 103 -1.68 8.13 -22.06
CA LYS A 103 -0.84 6.93 -22.00
C LYS A 103 0.63 7.34 -22.04
N LEU A 104 1.38 6.96 -21.02
CA LEU A 104 2.79 7.23 -20.92
C LEU A 104 3.57 5.92 -20.75
N LYS A 105 4.67 5.82 -21.48
CA LYS A 105 5.68 4.78 -21.28
C LYS A 105 6.64 5.27 -20.21
N ALA A 106 6.69 4.57 -19.08
CA ALA A 106 7.47 4.96 -17.90
C ALA A 106 8.22 3.75 -17.36
N PHE A 107 9.39 3.99 -16.74
CA PHE A 107 10.10 2.94 -16.05
C PHE A 107 9.72 2.89 -14.56
N ILE A 108 9.87 1.70 -13.99
CA ILE A 108 9.58 1.40 -12.60
C ILE A 108 10.67 0.48 -12.06
N TYR A 109 11.03 0.64 -10.81
CA TYR A 109 11.90 -0.29 -10.10
C TYR A 109 11.05 -1.30 -9.34
N ILE A 110 11.39 -2.58 -9.48
CA ILE A 110 10.73 -3.69 -8.80
C ILE A 110 11.84 -4.51 -8.13
N MET A 111 11.65 -4.86 -6.87
CA MET A 111 12.62 -5.69 -6.14
C MET A 111 12.60 -7.10 -6.72
N HIS A 112 13.76 -7.75 -6.75
CA HIS A 112 13.86 -9.13 -7.18
C HIS A 112 12.99 -10.05 -6.34
N GLU A 113 12.23 -10.93 -6.98
CA GLU A 113 11.15 -11.71 -6.39
C GLU A 113 11.64 -12.71 -5.33
N GLU A 114 12.90 -13.15 -5.37
CA GLU A 114 13.52 -14.04 -4.38
C GLU A 114 13.76 -13.38 -3.02
N ARG A 115 13.58 -12.05 -2.91
CA ARG A 115 13.70 -11.38 -1.62
C ARG A 115 12.54 -11.77 -0.71
N GLU A 116 12.85 -12.01 0.56
CA GLU A 116 11.86 -12.41 1.54
C GLU A 116 11.01 -11.23 2.02
N ILE A 117 9.81 -11.53 2.49
CA ILE A 117 8.97 -10.57 3.20
C ILE A 117 9.70 -10.16 4.49
N GLY A 118 9.58 -8.92 4.88
CA GLY A 118 10.21 -8.41 6.10
C GLY A 118 9.45 -7.24 6.69
N VAL A 119 9.71 -6.96 7.97
CA VAL A 119 9.07 -5.85 8.69
C VAL A 119 9.88 -4.56 8.44
N PRO A 120 9.26 -3.51 7.87
CA PRO A 120 9.94 -2.25 7.65
C PRO A 120 10.20 -1.50 8.96
N SER A 121 11.16 -0.59 8.96
CA SER A 121 11.32 0.35 10.07
C SER A 121 10.15 1.36 10.10
N GLN A 122 9.75 1.79 11.29
CA GLN A 122 8.69 2.81 11.44
C GLN A 122 9.01 4.07 10.63
N ARG A 123 10.26 4.55 10.67
CA ARG A 123 10.70 5.71 9.90
C ARG A 123 10.46 5.55 8.39
N TYR A 124 10.65 4.35 7.84
CA TYR A 124 10.40 4.12 6.41
C TYR A 124 8.90 4.14 6.10
N VAL A 125 8.09 3.56 6.98
CA VAL A 125 6.61 3.61 6.88
C VAL A 125 6.12 5.06 6.93
N ASP A 126 6.62 5.87 7.88
CA ASP A 126 6.24 7.29 8.01
C ASP A 126 6.54 8.07 6.72
N VAL A 127 7.72 7.87 6.15
CA VAL A 127 8.09 8.50 4.87
C VAL A 127 7.15 8.10 3.72
N CYS A 128 6.70 6.85 3.69
CA CYS A 128 5.75 6.40 2.68
C CYS A 128 4.35 6.99 2.92
N LEU A 129 3.92 7.09 4.19
CA LEU A 129 2.65 7.74 4.58
C LEU A 129 2.63 9.21 4.16
N ASP A 130 3.67 9.98 4.45
CA ASP A 130 3.81 11.37 3.99
C ASP A 130 3.63 11.48 2.46
N GLY A 131 4.23 10.54 1.72
CA GLY A 131 4.09 10.47 0.27
C GLY A 131 2.66 10.15 -0.17
N TYR A 132 1.98 9.22 0.49
CA TYR A 132 0.59 8.86 0.22
C TYR A 132 -0.35 10.04 0.49
N GLU A 133 -0.16 10.74 1.61
CA GLU A 133 -0.91 11.95 1.96
C GLU A 133 -0.70 13.05 0.91
N ALA A 134 0.54 13.31 0.48
CA ALA A 134 0.88 14.34 -0.50
C ALA A 134 0.16 14.13 -1.85
N PHE A 135 -0.12 12.88 -2.24
CA PHE A 135 -0.85 12.53 -3.46
C PHE A 135 -2.33 12.22 -3.24
N GLY A 136 -2.83 12.28 -2.00
CA GLY A 136 -4.20 11.92 -1.65
C GLY A 136 -4.52 10.44 -1.92
N PHE A 137 -3.54 9.57 -1.74
CA PHE A 137 -3.73 8.12 -1.89
C PHE A 137 -4.31 7.53 -0.61
N ASP A 138 -5.08 6.44 -0.75
CA ASP A 138 -5.60 5.69 0.36
C ASP A 138 -4.47 4.94 1.09
N GLU A 139 -4.22 5.29 2.33
CA GLU A 139 -3.17 4.70 3.17
C GLU A 139 -3.40 3.20 3.46
N ASN A 140 -4.62 2.71 3.28
CA ASN A 140 -4.93 1.30 3.49
C ASN A 140 -4.05 0.38 2.63
N TYR A 141 -3.59 0.82 1.46
CA TYR A 141 -2.62 0.05 0.67
C TYR A 141 -1.32 -0.23 1.43
N LEU A 142 -0.81 0.76 2.18
CA LEU A 142 0.39 0.60 3.02
C LEU A 142 0.11 -0.26 4.25
N TYR A 143 -1.03 -0.06 4.90
CA TYR A 143 -1.41 -0.86 6.07
C TYR A 143 -1.65 -2.33 5.72
N GLU A 144 -2.23 -2.63 4.56
CA GLU A 144 -2.37 -4.00 4.07
C GLU A 144 -0.99 -4.66 3.85
N ALA A 145 -0.05 -3.97 3.20
CA ALA A 145 1.30 -4.46 3.02
C ALA A 145 2.03 -4.68 4.35
N LEU A 146 1.86 -3.76 5.32
CA LEU A 146 2.45 -3.87 6.66
C LEU A 146 1.87 -5.06 7.43
N ASN A 147 0.57 -5.31 7.34
CA ASN A 147 -0.03 -6.46 8.00
C ASN A 147 0.50 -7.78 7.45
N ILE A 148 0.66 -7.91 6.12
CA ILE A 148 1.29 -9.10 5.53
C ILE A 148 2.68 -9.33 6.14
N SER A 149 3.47 -8.26 6.31
CA SER A 149 4.81 -8.35 6.91
C SER A 149 4.77 -8.74 8.38
N LEU A 150 3.82 -8.22 9.14
CA LEU A 150 3.66 -8.55 10.56
C LEU A 150 3.14 -9.98 10.76
N GLU A 151 2.26 -10.45 9.88
CA GLU A 151 1.75 -11.83 9.88
C GLU A 151 2.87 -12.82 9.56
N ASP A 152 3.67 -12.54 8.53
CA ASP A 152 4.82 -13.36 8.14
C ASP A 152 5.87 -13.47 9.26
N ALA A 153 6.10 -12.37 9.97
CA ALA A 153 7.01 -12.31 11.11
C ALA A 153 6.43 -12.91 12.42
N GLY A 154 5.17 -13.40 12.40
CA GLY A 154 4.47 -13.83 13.62
C GLY A 154 4.19 -12.70 14.62
N MET A 155 4.29 -11.44 14.19
CA MET A 155 4.14 -10.23 14.99
C MET A 155 2.75 -9.60 14.82
N THR A 156 1.69 -10.39 14.89
CA THR A 156 0.33 -9.84 14.85
C THR A 156 0.08 -8.96 16.07
N ALA A 157 -0.02 -7.67 15.88
CA ALA A 157 -0.35 -6.74 16.95
C ALA A 157 -1.74 -7.05 17.48
N THR A 158 -1.79 -7.58 18.70
CA THR A 158 -3.05 -7.79 19.43
C THR A 158 -3.56 -6.45 19.92
N LYS A 159 -4.74 -6.06 19.48
CA LYS A 159 -5.45 -4.84 19.92
C LYS A 159 -6.58 -5.23 20.84
N VAL A 160 -6.91 -4.36 21.79
CA VAL A 160 -8.09 -4.53 22.64
C VAL A 160 -9.23 -3.70 22.07
N CYS A 161 -10.34 -4.35 21.77
CA CYS A 161 -11.52 -3.65 21.27
C CYS A 161 -12.17 -2.83 22.40
N PRO A 162 -12.33 -1.49 22.25
CA PRO A 162 -12.97 -0.69 23.28
C PRO A 162 -14.47 -1.00 23.47
N HIS A 163 -15.09 -1.66 22.48
CA HIS A 163 -16.51 -2.02 22.52
C HIS A 163 -16.80 -3.30 23.29
N CYS A 164 -16.00 -4.36 23.10
CA CYS A 164 -16.26 -5.65 23.70
C CYS A 164 -15.17 -6.14 24.67
N GLY A 165 -14.06 -5.39 24.80
CA GLY A 165 -12.92 -5.75 25.67
C GLY A 165 -12.09 -6.94 25.16
N LYS A 166 -12.46 -7.57 24.05
CA LYS A 166 -11.72 -8.71 23.49
C LYS A 166 -10.50 -8.25 22.73
N THR A 167 -9.45 -9.04 22.82
CA THR A 167 -8.29 -8.89 21.93
C THR A 167 -8.62 -9.35 20.53
N TYR A 168 -8.08 -8.66 19.54
CA TYR A 168 -8.21 -9.02 18.12
C TYR A 168 -6.92 -8.68 17.38
N THR A 169 -6.71 -9.32 16.24
CA THR A 169 -5.62 -9.07 15.30
C THR A 169 -6.19 -8.54 13.98
N GLY A 170 -5.35 -7.93 13.17
CA GLY A 170 -5.76 -7.41 11.87
C GLY A 170 -6.33 -5.99 11.91
N HIS A 171 -6.98 -5.59 10.79
CA HIS A 171 -7.50 -4.24 10.64
C HIS A 171 -8.72 -3.97 11.52
N PRO A 172 -8.74 -2.84 12.25
CA PRO A 172 -9.94 -2.43 12.95
C PRO A 172 -11.03 -2.00 11.95
N ALA A 173 -12.28 -2.22 12.33
CA ALA A 173 -13.39 -1.51 11.72
C ALA A 173 -13.56 -0.15 12.44
N LEU A 174 -14.07 0.85 11.74
CA LEU A 174 -14.54 2.09 12.39
C LEU A 174 -15.95 1.87 12.93
N SER A 175 -16.16 2.28 14.18
CA SER A 175 -17.49 2.26 14.78
C SER A 175 -18.45 3.16 13.98
N ARG A 176 -19.63 2.63 13.64
CA ARG A 176 -20.69 3.41 12.96
C ARG A 176 -21.39 4.40 13.87
N LYS A 177 -21.11 4.36 15.16
CA LYS A 177 -21.72 5.28 16.14
C LYS A 177 -21.07 6.66 16.11
N ASP A 178 -19.79 6.73 15.82
CA ASP A 178 -19.01 7.98 15.80
C ASP A 178 -18.15 8.17 14.56
N ASN A 179 -18.04 7.15 13.70
CA ASN A 179 -17.17 7.11 12.51
C ASN A 179 -15.69 7.41 12.80
N ALA A 180 -15.26 7.22 14.04
CA ALA A 180 -13.90 7.55 14.48
C ALA A 180 -13.25 6.46 15.33
N THR A 181 -14.00 5.79 16.21
CA THR A 181 -13.45 4.80 17.14
C THR A 181 -13.09 3.49 16.44
N PRO A 182 -11.81 3.04 16.50
CA PRO A 182 -11.40 1.73 15.99
C PRO A 182 -11.92 0.61 16.88
N ILE A 183 -12.67 -0.33 16.31
CA ILE A 183 -13.25 -1.49 16.98
C ILE A 183 -12.85 -2.78 16.28
N CYS A 184 -12.99 -3.94 16.93
CA CYS A 184 -12.70 -5.21 16.29
C CYS A 184 -13.64 -5.49 15.10
N PRO A 185 -13.22 -6.31 14.11
CA PRO A 185 -14.04 -6.65 12.95
C PRO A 185 -15.41 -7.22 13.31
N ASP A 186 -15.47 -8.00 14.39
CA ASP A 186 -16.74 -8.56 14.88
C ASP A 186 -17.71 -7.49 15.34
N CYS A 187 -17.24 -6.52 16.14
CA CYS A 187 -18.08 -5.39 16.57
C CYS A 187 -18.50 -4.53 15.39
N GLY A 188 -17.60 -4.29 14.43
CA GLY A 188 -17.93 -3.57 13.19
C GLY A 188 -19.00 -4.28 12.37
N THR A 189 -18.93 -5.60 12.27
CA THR A 189 -19.95 -6.43 11.60
C THR A 189 -21.29 -6.35 12.34
N LEU A 190 -21.29 -6.46 13.66
CA LEU A 190 -22.52 -6.35 14.46
C LEU A 190 -23.18 -4.98 14.31
N GLU A 191 -22.41 -3.88 14.35
CA GLU A 191 -22.94 -2.54 14.11
C GLU A 191 -23.50 -2.37 12.69
N ALA A 192 -22.87 -3.00 11.69
CA ALA A 192 -23.36 -3.00 10.31
C ALA A 192 -24.70 -3.74 10.19
N LEU A 193 -24.83 -4.89 10.85
CA LEU A 193 -26.07 -5.67 10.87
C LEU A 193 -27.19 -4.94 11.64
N GLU A 194 -26.85 -4.27 12.73
CA GLU A 194 -27.80 -3.44 13.51
C GLU A 194 -28.31 -2.27 12.66
N ALA A 195 -27.41 -1.56 11.97
CA ALA A 195 -27.77 -0.47 11.05
C ALA A 195 -28.64 -0.94 9.87
N ALA A 196 -28.48 -2.20 9.44
CA ALA A 196 -29.31 -2.84 8.43
C ALA A 196 -30.66 -3.39 8.97
N GLY A 197 -30.98 -3.15 10.25
CA GLY A 197 -32.22 -3.60 10.87
C GLY A 197 -32.33 -5.10 11.14
N ILE A 198 -31.20 -5.82 11.15
CA ILE A 198 -31.18 -7.26 11.42
C ILE A 198 -31.41 -7.52 12.92
N PRO A 199 -32.39 -8.36 13.31
CA PRO A 199 -32.67 -8.67 14.72
C PRO A 199 -31.45 -9.28 15.44
N LYS A 200 -31.21 -8.91 16.69
CA LYS A 200 -30.05 -9.36 17.51
C LYS A 200 -29.86 -10.86 17.54
N GLU A 201 -30.95 -11.62 17.55
CA GLU A 201 -30.90 -13.10 17.51
C GLU A 201 -30.29 -13.66 16.22
N LYS A 202 -30.51 -12.97 15.10
CA LYS A 202 -29.94 -13.35 13.80
C LYS A 202 -28.51 -12.87 13.61
N GLN A 203 -28.14 -11.73 14.25
CA GLN A 203 -26.80 -11.15 14.11
C GLN A 203 -25.70 -12.13 14.56
N LYS A 204 -25.91 -12.86 15.65
CA LYS A 204 -24.92 -13.85 16.15
C LYS A 204 -24.70 -14.97 15.14
N LYS A 205 -25.79 -15.53 14.56
CA LYS A 205 -25.69 -16.58 13.54
C LYS A 205 -24.97 -16.11 12.28
N VAL A 206 -25.25 -14.88 11.83
CA VAL A 206 -24.56 -14.30 10.67
C VAL A 206 -23.07 -14.12 10.96
N LEU A 207 -22.70 -13.65 12.15
CA LEU A 207 -21.30 -13.50 12.54
C LEU A 207 -20.56 -14.85 12.60
N GLU A 208 -21.19 -15.90 13.09
CA GLU A 208 -20.64 -17.26 13.10
C GLU A 208 -20.39 -17.77 11.68
N ILE A 209 -21.36 -17.63 10.77
CA ILE A 209 -21.20 -18.00 9.36
C ILE A 209 -20.06 -17.24 8.68
N ILE A 210 -19.92 -15.95 8.96
CA ILE A 210 -18.83 -15.14 8.41
C ILE A 210 -17.47 -15.66 8.92
N ARG A 211 -17.33 -15.97 10.21
CA ARG A 211 -16.11 -16.52 10.81
C ARG A 211 -15.74 -17.87 10.21
N GLU A 212 -16.71 -18.78 10.07
CA GLU A 212 -16.50 -20.09 9.43
C GLU A 212 -16.01 -19.94 7.99
N LYS A 213 -16.66 -19.09 7.18
CA LYS A 213 -16.25 -18.85 5.79
C LYS A 213 -14.89 -18.16 5.66
N LEU A 214 -14.50 -17.33 6.63
CA LEU A 214 -13.17 -16.71 6.66
C LEU A 214 -12.10 -17.72 7.09
N ALA A 215 -12.43 -18.65 7.99
CA ALA A 215 -11.54 -19.73 8.41
C ALA A 215 -11.36 -20.82 7.32
N GLU A 216 -12.36 -21.03 6.47
CA GLU A 216 -12.32 -21.99 5.35
C GLU A 216 -11.57 -21.48 4.10
N LYS A 217 -11.20 -20.19 4.05
CA LYS A 217 -10.34 -19.69 2.98
C LYS A 217 -8.88 -19.89 3.39
N PRO A 218 -8.19 -20.96 2.93
CA PRO A 218 -6.76 -21.01 3.01
C PRO A 218 -6.21 -19.81 2.22
N CYS A 219 -5.24 -19.12 2.77
CA CYS A 219 -4.42 -18.17 2.02
C CYS A 219 -3.93 -18.87 0.74
N LYS A 220 -4.50 -18.49 -0.40
CA LYS A 220 -3.98 -18.85 -1.71
C LYS A 220 -3.16 -17.69 -2.24
#